data_de79bfa6abd555d2a831bdd87ce45b27
#
_entry.id   de79bfa6abd555d2a831bdd87ce45b27
#
_cell.length_a   1.000
_cell.length_b   1.000
_cell.length_c   1.000
_cell.angle_alpha   90.00
_cell.angle_beta   90.00
_cell.angle_gamma   90.00
#
_symmetry.space_group_name_H-M   'P 1'
#
loop_
_entity.id
_entity.type
_entity.pdbx_description
1 polymer ?
#
loop_
_entity_poly.entity_id
_entity_poly.type
_entity_poly.pdbx_seq_one_letter_code
_entity_poly.pdbx_strand_id
1 'polypeptide(L)'
;MDWREWEARSANKPRARIVTDAHLLELATRKRSDLGTLRDVLPKIGFDRYQSQVVVALEQGIEDPAPPVLLPRPLSLSQSRVCKILRSLAKEIAEELGIAVELLARKKDVEECVRSYCADGALPDWFGEWRKEIMGERFIEVLRQAET
;
A
#
# COMPACT_ATOMS: atom_id res chain seq x y z
N MET A 1 -12.60 -9.50 -2.45
CA MET A 1 -13.16 -8.12 -2.45
C MET A 1 -13.76 -7.69 -3.79
N ASP A 2 -13.54 -8.45 -4.81
CA ASP A 2 -13.87 -8.07 -6.20
C ASP A 2 -15.38 -7.98 -6.47
N TRP A 3 -16.19 -8.84 -5.82
CA TRP A 3 -17.64 -8.81 -5.95
C TRP A 3 -18.27 -7.46 -5.53
N ARG A 4 -17.77 -6.84 -4.44
CA ARG A 4 -18.27 -5.55 -3.95
C ARG A 4 -17.98 -4.41 -4.93
N GLU A 5 -16.79 -4.43 -5.53
CA GLU A 5 -16.43 -3.47 -6.56
C GLU A 5 -17.30 -3.63 -7.82
N TRP A 6 -17.51 -4.88 -8.24
CA TRP A 6 -18.38 -5.18 -9.36
C TRP A 6 -19.84 -4.74 -9.10
N GLU A 7 -20.38 -5.06 -7.92
CA GLU A 7 -21.76 -4.67 -7.53
C GLU A 7 -21.90 -3.14 -7.44
N ALA A 8 -20.89 -2.45 -6.90
CA ALA A 8 -20.89 -0.99 -6.81
C ALA A 8 -20.92 -0.33 -8.20
N ARG A 9 -20.13 -0.84 -9.14
CA ARG A 9 -20.12 -0.37 -10.53
C ARG A 9 -21.43 -0.68 -11.25
N SER A 10 -21.94 -1.89 -11.12
CA SER A 10 -23.19 -2.32 -11.75
C SER A 10 -24.38 -1.51 -11.25
N ALA A 11 -24.42 -1.20 -9.96
CA ALA A 11 -25.48 -0.40 -9.35
C ALA A 11 -25.23 1.12 -9.44
N ASN A 12 -24.11 1.56 -9.99
CA ASN A 12 -23.64 2.96 -9.99
C ASN A 12 -23.72 3.60 -8.60
N LYS A 13 -23.18 2.91 -7.59
CA LYS A 13 -23.20 3.35 -6.20
C LYS A 13 -21.80 3.29 -5.59
N PRO A 14 -21.47 4.18 -4.62
CA PRO A 14 -20.23 4.05 -3.84
C PRO A 14 -20.17 2.71 -3.11
N ARG A 15 -18.98 2.11 -3.01
CA ARG A 15 -18.74 0.82 -2.32
C ARG A 15 -19.32 0.76 -0.91
N ALA A 16 -19.19 1.86 -0.16
CA ALA A 16 -19.73 1.95 1.19
C ALA A 16 -21.26 1.86 1.28
N ARG A 17 -21.96 2.06 0.16
CA ARG A 17 -23.41 1.88 0.07
C ARG A 17 -23.82 0.43 -0.21
N ILE A 18 -22.88 -0.41 -0.64
CA ILE A 18 -23.09 -1.86 -0.81
C ILE A 18 -22.87 -2.54 0.54
N VAL A 19 -21.63 -2.56 1.02
CA VAL A 19 -21.23 -3.00 2.36
C VAL A 19 -20.04 -2.16 2.80
N THR A 20 -20.02 -1.67 4.03
CA THR A 20 -18.95 -0.82 4.54
C THR A 20 -17.67 -1.62 4.78
N ASP A 21 -16.52 -0.93 4.78
CA ASP A 21 -15.24 -1.55 5.08
C ASP A 21 -15.20 -2.10 6.52
N ALA A 22 -15.88 -1.44 7.47
CA ALA A 22 -15.98 -1.89 8.85
C ALA A 22 -16.70 -3.26 8.96
N HIS A 23 -17.83 -3.43 8.27
CA HIS A 23 -18.53 -4.70 8.28
C HIS A 23 -17.72 -5.83 7.63
N LEU A 24 -17.03 -5.54 6.51
CA LEU A 24 -16.18 -6.55 5.86
C LEU A 24 -14.98 -6.93 6.72
N LEU A 25 -14.36 -5.97 7.40
CA LEU A 25 -13.25 -6.24 8.32
C LEU A 25 -13.71 -7.10 9.50
N GLU A 26 -14.87 -6.79 10.06
CA GLU A 26 -15.43 -7.57 11.15
C GLU A 26 -15.76 -9.01 10.73
N LEU A 27 -16.40 -9.21 9.57
CA LEU A 27 -16.67 -10.53 9.02
C LEU A 27 -15.39 -11.31 8.74
N ALA A 28 -14.38 -10.68 8.13
CA ALA A 28 -13.08 -11.29 7.87
C ALA A 28 -12.35 -11.67 9.15
N THR A 29 -12.48 -10.86 10.21
CA THR A 29 -11.87 -11.14 11.52
C THR A 29 -12.54 -12.33 12.21
N ARG A 30 -13.86 -12.44 12.11
CA ARG A 30 -14.62 -13.56 12.69
C ARG A 30 -14.36 -14.89 11.96
N LYS A 31 -13.94 -14.83 10.68
CA LYS A 31 -13.66 -16.02 9.84
C LYS A 31 -14.83 -17.02 9.81
N ARG A 32 -16.06 -16.55 9.79
CA ARG A 32 -17.26 -17.35 9.79
C ARG A 32 -18.21 -16.88 8.69
N SER A 33 -18.72 -17.83 7.90
CA SER A 33 -19.61 -17.58 6.76
C SER A 33 -21.07 -17.95 7.07
N ASP A 34 -21.39 -18.30 8.34
CA ASP A 34 -22.75 -18.65 8.72
C ASP A 34 -23.70 -17.45 8.73
N LEU A 35 -24.96 -17.70 8.39
CA LEU A 35 -25.98 -16.66 8.26
C LEU A 35 -26.27 -15.92 9.58
N GLY A 36 -26.05 -16.55 10.74
CA GLY A 36 -26.19 -15.92 12.05
C GLY A 36 -25.17 -14.79 12.21
N THR A 37 -23.89 -15.11 11.98
CA THR A 37 -22.79 -14.12 12.01
C THR A 37 -23.03 -12.97 11.02
N LEU A 38 -23.50 -13.27 9.81
CA LEU A 38 -23.79 -12.23 8.81
C LEU A 38 -24.91 -11.31 9.25
N ARG A 39 -25.97 -11.87 9.86
CA ARG A 39 -27.12 -11.11 10.37
C ARG A 39 -26.74 -10.18 11.52
N ASP A 40 -25.80 -10.60 12.36
CA ASP A 40 -25.33 -9.80 13.49
C ASP A 40 -24.47 -8.61 13.05
N VAL A 41 -23.71 -8.78 11.96
CA VAL A 41 -22.75 -7.76 11.48
C VAL A 41 -23.36 -6.83 10.44
N LEU A 42 -24.14 -7.37 9.51
CA LEU A 42 -24.68 -6.58 8.41
C LEU A 42 -26.00 -5.89 8.80
N PRO A 43 -26.20 -4.63 8.40
CA PRO A 43 -27.52 -4.00 8.48
C PRO A 43 -28.56 -4.84 7.72
N LYS A 44 -29.81 -4.85 8.20
CA LYS A 44 -30.88 -5.67 7.61
C LYS A 44 -30.96 -5.60 6.08
N ILE A 45 -30.95 -4.39 5.52
CA ILE A 45 -30.99 -4.19 4.06
C ILE A 45 -29.77 -4.82 3.35
N GLY A 46 -28.58 -4.69 3.96
CA GLY A 46 -27.36 -5.27 3.44
C GLY A 46 -27.36 -6.80 3.51
N PHE A 47 -27.86 -7.36 4.61
CA PHE A 47 -28.04 -8.79 4.79
C PHE A 47 -29.01 -9.36 3.76
N ASP A 48 -30.25 -8.83 3.69
CA ASP A 48 -31.29 -9.33 2.80
C ASP A 48 -30.86 -9.31 1.32
N ARG A 49 -30.01 -8.35 0.94
CA ARG A 49 -29.62 -8.14 -0.45
C ARG A 49 -28.33 -8.86 -0.84
N TYR A 50 -27.36 -8.97 0.07
CA TYR A 50 -25.99 -9.36 -0.28
C TYR A 50 -25.48 -10.60 0.46
N GLN A 51 -26.29 -11.26 1.31
CA GLN A 51 -25.86 -12.41 2.12
C GLN A 51 -25.18 -13.50 1.29
N SER A 52 -25.76 -13.87 0.14
CA SER A 52 -25.22 -14.96 -0.69
C SER A 52 -23.83 -14.61 -1.26
N GLN A 53 -23.65 -13.39 -1.76
CA GLN A 53 -22.38 -12.94 -2.31
C GLN A 53 -21.31 -12.80 -1.22
N VAL A 54 -21.70 -12.34 -0.03
CA VAL A 54 -20.79 -12.22 1.11
C VAL A 54 -20.35 -13.59 1.62
N VAL A 55 -21.25 -14.57 1.70
CA VAL A 55 -20.91 -15.95 2.06
C VAL A 55 -19.88 -16.53 1.10
N VAL A 56 -20.13 -16.47 -0.20
CA VAL A 56 -19.22 -16.98 -1.22
C VAL A 56 -17.85 -16.28 -1.13
N ALA A 57 -17.82 -14.96 -0.95
CA ALA A 57 -16.57 -14.21 -0.84
C ALA A 57 -15.79 -14.54 0.43
N LEU A 58 -16.47 -14.83 1.54
CA LEU A 58 -15.82 -15.25 2.78
C LEU A 58 -15.26 -16.67 2.68
N GLU A 59 -16.01 -17.60 2.11
CA GLU A 59 -15.56 -18.97 1.87
C GLU A 59 -14.32 -19.01 0.98
N GLN A 60 -14.35 -18.31 -0.14
CA GLN A 60 -13.19 -18.17 -1.02
C GLN A 60 -11.97 -17.56 -0.31
N GLY A 61 -12.19 -16.54 0.53
CA GLY A 61 -11.10 -15.91 1.29
C GLY A 61 -10.55 -16.77 2.43
N ILE A 62 -11.35 -17.68 3.00
CA ILE A 62 -10.90 -18.64 4.02
C ILE A 62 -10.08 -19.76 3.38
N GLU A 63 -10.47 -20.20 2.18
CA GLU A 63 -9.81 -21.26 1.43
C GLU A 63 -8.57 -20.79 0.66
N ASP A 64 -8.39 -19.48 0.50
CA ASP A 64 -7.25 -18.90 -0.23
C ASP A 64 -5.93 -19.17 0.53
N PRO A 65 -5.02 -19.99 -0.02
CA PRO A 65 -3.75 -20.29 0.62
C PRO A 65 -2.76 -19.11 0.57
N ALA A 66 -3.01 -18.12 -0.29
CA ALA A 66 -2.14 -16.97 -0.45
C ALA A 66 -2.56 -15.83 0.48
N PRO A 67 -1.78 -15.51 1.52
CA PRO A 67 -2.09 -14.34 2.33
C PRO A 67 -2.01 -13.07 1.46
N PRO A 68 -2.86 -12.06 1.73
CA PRO A 68 -2.79 -10.81 1.01
C PRO A 68 -1.41 -10.18 1.19
N VAL A 69 -0.88 -9.59 0.12
CA VAL A 69 0.36 -8.82 0.20
C VAL A 69 0.15 -7.68 1.20
N LEU A 70 0.89 -7.74 2.30
CA LEU A 70 0.82 -6.70 3.33
C LEU A 70 1.37 -5.40 2.78
N LEU A 71 0.64 -4.32 3.00
CA LEU A 71 1.16 -2.99 2.70
C LEU A 71 2.42 -2.73 3.55
N PRO A 72 3.43 -2.04 2.99
CA PRO A 72 4.61 -1.67 3.74
C PRO A 72 4.24 -0.89 5.00
N ARG A 73 4.86 -1.23 6.12
CA ARG A 73 4.64 -0.50 7.39
C ARG A 73 4.99 0.98 7.21
N PRO A 74 4.35 1.89 7.93
CA PRO A 74 4.76 3.29 7.95
C PRO A 74 6.24 3.42 8.29
N LEU A 75 6.89 4.41 7.70
CA LEU A 75 8.30 4.71 8.00
C LEU A 75 8.45 5.15 9.46
N SER A 76 9.53 4.74 10.12
CA SER A 76 9.91 5.25 11.42
C SER A 76 10.23 6.77 11.37
N LEU A 77 10.34 7.40 12.52
CA LEU A 77 10.71 8.82 12.59
C LEU A 77 12.11 9.07 12.01
N SER A 78 13.08 8.17 12.26
CA SER A 78 14.41 8.24 11.69
C SER A 78 14.37 8.10 10.17
N GLN A 79 13.74 7.06 9.65
CA GLN A 79 13.56 6.86 8.21
C GLN A 79 12.86 8.04 7.53
N SER A 80 11.86 8.63 8.20
CA SER A 80 11.15 9.81 7.68
C SER A 80 12.05 11.05 7.58
N ARG A 81 13.01 11.21 8.52
CA ARG A 81 14.04 12.28 8.44
C ARG A 81 14.98 12.06 7.27
N VAL A 82 15.46 10.84 7.08
CA VAL A 82 16.30 10.47 5.93
C VAL A 82 15.60 10.73 4.62
N CYS A 83 14.33 10.33 4.49
CA CYS A 83 13.53 10.65 3.30
C CYS A 83 13.46 12.15 3.00
N LYS A 84 13.38 13.01 4.02
CA LYS A 84 13.38 14.47 3.81
C LYS A 84 14.72 14.94 3.25
N ILE A 85 15.84 14.46 3.79
CA ILE A 85 17.19 14.81 3.33
C ILE A 85 17.37 14.36 1.87
N LEU A 86 17.05 13.10 1.56
CA LEU A 86 17.16 12.56 0.20
C LEU A 86 16.26 13.32 -0.82
N ARG A 87 15.09 13.76 -0.40
CA ARG A 87 14.20 14.58 -1.26
C ARG A 87 14.80 15.95 -1.54
N SER A 88 15.42 16.60 -0.54
CA SER A 88 16.11 17.86 -0.74
C SER A 88 17.30 17.68 -1.68
N LEU A 89 18.06 16.61 -1.49
CA LEU A 89 19.18 16.26 -2.36
C LEU A 89 18.73 15.99 -3.82
N ALA A 90 17.65 15.23 -4.00
CA ALA A 90 17.10 14.98 -5.34
C ALA A 90 16.65 16.28 -6.02
N LYS A 91 16.10 17.24 -5.25
CA LYS A 91 15.70 18.56 -5.76
C LYS A 91 16.92 19.38 -6.19
N GLU A 92 17.99 19.42 -5.40
CA GLU A 92 19.24 20.09 -5.74
C GLU A 92 19.82 19.54 -7.05
N ILE A 93 19.91 18.21 -7.16
CA ILE A 93 20.41 17.56 -8.38
C ILE A 93 19.50 17.87 -9.60
N ALA A 94 18.20 17.88 -9.42
CA ALA A 94 17.27 18.21 -10.49
C ALA A 94 17.45 19.66 -10.97
N GLU A 95 17.66 20.60 -10.04
CA GLU A 95 17.97 22.01 -10.35
C GLU A 95 19.32 22.14 -11.09
N GLU A 96 20.36 21.42 -10.65
CA GLU A 96 21.66 21.38 -11.33
C GLU A 96 21.54 20.88 -12.79
N LEU A 97 20.66 19.91 -13.04
CA LEU A 97 20.44 19.32 -14.37
C LEU A 97 19.39 20.05 -15.20
N GLY A 98 18.65 21.00 -14.63
CA GLY A 98 17.56 21.69 -15.32
C GLY A 98 16.36 20.80 -15.67
N ILE A 99 16.06 19.77 -14.86
CA ILE A 99 14.98 18.82 -15.09
C ILE A 99 13.98 18.81 -13.92
N ALA A 100 12.79 18.26 -14.14
CA ALA A 100 11.80 18.09 -13.08
C ALA A 100 12.26 17.00 -12.10
N VAL A 101 12.13 17.26 -10.80
CA VAL A 101 12.57 16.32 -9.73
C VAL A 101 11.84 14.98 -9.81
N GLU A 102 10.60 14.94 -10.29
CA GLU A 102 9.81 13.74 -10.48
C GLU A 102 10.41 12.76 -11.50
N LEU A 103 11.26 13.25 -12.41
CA LEU A 103 12.00 12.40 -13.35
C LEU A 103 13.14 11.65 -12.64
N LEU A 104 13.75 12.27 -11.63
CA LEU A 104 14.79 11.63 -10.82
C LEU A 104 14.19 10.69 -9.78
N ALA A 105 13.35 11.22 -8.90
CA ALA A 105 12.74 10.44 -7.83
C ALA A 105 11.47 11.12 -7.30
N ARG A 106 10.35 10.42 -7.33
CA ARG A 106 9.11 10.84 -6.68
C ARG A 106 9.18 10.51 -5.18
N LYS A 107 8.27 11.07 -4.39
CA LYS A 107 8.21 10.81 -2.95
C LYS A 107 8.24 9.31 -2.60
N LYS A 108 7.41 8.51 -3.29
CA LYS A 108 7.35 7.05 -3.07
C LYS A 108 8.66 6.34 -3.44
N ASP A 109 9.34 6.83 -4.46
CA ASP A 109 10.59 6.25 -4.94
C ASP A 109 11.70 6.47 -3.89
N VAL A 110 11.76 7.65 -3.26
CA VAL A 110 12.67 7.94 -2.14
C VAL A 110 12.34 7.08 -0.91
N GLU A 111 11.05 6.91 -0.58
CA GLU A 111 10.64 6.05 0.53
C GLU A 111 11.04 4.60 0.30
N GLU A 112 10.98 4.12 -0.94
CA GLU A 112 11.42 2.78 -1.32
C GLU A 112 12.94 2.63 -1.23
N CYS A 113 13.74 3.65 -1.65
CA CYS A 113 15.19 3.65 -1.46
C CYS A 113 15.57 3.48 0.01
N VAL A 114 14.92 4.22 0.92
CA VAL A 114 15.18 4.10 2.35
C VAL A 114 14.82 2.70 2.88
N ARG A 115 13.71 2.13 2.43
CA ARG A 115 13.28 0.78 2.85
C ARG A 115 14.22 -0.29 2.35
N SER A 116 14.57 -0.26 1.06
CA SER A 116 15.48 -1.22 0.44
C SER A 116 16.86 -1.17 1.11
N TYR A 117 17.37 0.03 1.33
CA TYR A 117 18.67 0.18 1.96
C TYR A 117 18.69 -0.32 3.42
N CYS A 118 17.62 -0.03 4.20
CA CYS A 118 17.49 -0.54 5.56
C CYS A 118 17.31 -2.07 5.64
N ALA A 119 16.78 -2.70 4.60
CA ALA A 119 16.57 -4.16 4.55
C ALA A 119 17.80 -4.90 4.06
N ASP A 120 18.40 -4.43 2.95
CA ASP A 120 19.37 -5.18 2.17
C ASP A 120 20.72 -4.44 1.99
N GLY A 121 20.85 -3.22 2.50
CA GLY A 121 22.04 -2.38 2.31
C GLY A 121 22.25 -1.91 0.87
N ALA A 122 21.22 -1.99 0.02
CA ALA A 122 21.29 -1.69 -1.40
C ALA A 122 20.13 -0.80 -1.87
N LEU A 123 20.38 -0.03 -2.92
CA LEU A 123 19.31 0.71 -3.60
C LEU A 123 18.45 -0.26 -4.42
N PRO A 124 17.14 0.03 -4.59
CA PRO A 124 16.23 -0.84 -5.33
C PRO A 124 16.58 -0.92 -6.82
N ASP A 125 16.23 -2.03 -7.47
CA ASP A 125 16.58 -2.31 -8.87
C ASP A 125 16.09 -1.25 -9.86
N TRP A 126 14.91 -0.65 -9.61
CA TRP A 126 14.36 0.40 -10.46
C TRP A 126 15.21 1.68 -10.48
N PHE A 127 16.13 1.84 -9.52
CA PHE A 127 17.01 3.00 -9.48
C PHE A 127 17.87 3.10 -10.76
N GLY A 128 18.18 1.93 -11.36
CA GLY A 128 18.80 1.81 -12.68
C GLY A 128 20.19 2.43 -12.78
N GLU A 129 20.84 2.18 -13.88
CA GLU A 129 22.25 2.61 -14.10
C GLU A 129 22.38 4.13 -14.15
N TRP A 130 21.54 4.80 -14.95
CA TRP A 130 21.65 6.25 -15.14
C TRP A 130 21.40 7.07 -13.86
N ARG A 131 20.48 6.61 -12.97
CA ARG A 131 20.28 7.27 -11.68
C ARG A 131 21.44 7.02 -10.73
N LYS A 132 22.05 5.83 -10.81
CA LYS A 132 23.26 5.51 -10.03
C LYS A 132 24.40 6.45 -10.38
N GLU A 133 24.61 6.72 -11.66
CA GLU A 133 25.64 7.67 -12.13
C GLU A 133 25.39 9.09 -11.64
N ILE A 134 24.13 9.55 -11.66
CA ILE A 134 23.77 10.93 -11.35
C ILE A 134 23.69 11.20 -9.84
N MET A 135 23.09 10.30 -9.08
CA MET A 135 22.77 10.54 -7.66
C MET A 135 23.05 9.37 -6.72
N GLY A 136 23.50 8.22 -7.24
CA GLY A 136 23.66 7.00 -6.45
C GLY A 136 24.65 7.15 -5.30
N GLU A 137 25.83 7.68 -5.52
CA GLU A 137 26.85 7.87 -4.48
C GLU A 137 26.36 8.83 -3.39
N ARG A 138 25.79 9.96 -3.78
CA ARG A 138 25.25 10.97 -2.86
C ARG A 138 24.09 10.42 -2.01
N PHE A 139 23.23 9.56 -2.60
CA PHE A 139 22.14 8.89 -1.89
C PHE A 139 22.69 7.87 -0.87
N ILE A 140 23.63 7.02 -1.28
CA ILE A 140 24.24 6.02 -0.41
C ILE A 140 24.97 6.67 0.75
N GLU A 141 25.67 7.78 0.53
CA GLU A 141 26.33 8.52 1.60
C GLU A 141 25.37 8.99 2.68
N VAL A 142 24.24 9.61 2.30
CA VAL A 142 23.18 10.03 3.22
C VAL A 142 22.59 8.83 3.97
N LEU A 143 22.35 7.72 3.28
CA LEU A 143 21.80 6.51 3.88
C LEU A 143 22.77 5.89 4.92
N ARG A 144 24.06 5.83 4.63
CA ARG A 144 25.09 5.35 5.56
C ARG A 144 25.20 6.21 6.83
N GLN A 145 25.16 7.52 6.67
CA GLN A 145 25.22 8.45 7.81
C GLN A 145 24.04 8.33 8.75
N ALA A 146 22.91 7.83 8.26
CA ALA A 146 21.68 7.66 9.03
C ALA A 146 21.63 6.34 9.83
N GLU A 147 22.52 5.39 9.56
CA GLU A 147 22.64 4.12 10.31
C GLU A 147 23.55 4.23 11.53
N THR A 148 24.27 5.34 11.67
CA THR A 148 25.17 5.64 12.80
C THR A 148 24.47 6.46 13.85
#